data_3d37aee531f8f9e1ee9f4dad69062284
#
_entry.id   3d37aee531f8f9e1ee9f4dad69062284
#
_cell.length_a   1.000
_cell.length_b   1.000
_cell.length_c   1.000
_cell.angle_alpha   90.00
_cell.angle_beta   90.00
_cell.angle_gamma   90.00
#
_symmetry.space_group_name_H-M   'P 1'
#
loop_
_entity.id
_entity.type
_entity.pdbx_description
1 polymer ?
#
loop_
_entity_poly.entity_id
_entity_poly.type
_entity_poly.pdbx_seq_one_letter_code
_entity_poly.pdbx_strand_id
1 'polypeptide(L)'
;ALMDHFQVASLDGFGLGGQPAAVRAAGGLLHYLADTQRGRLEQLGAVRCYSTAEFMALDASTRRNLELTETLRRGAVQGSLLGVLDVTVTSLGGRLLRKWLTEPLVDVARLNARLDAVQALHDDTPARTRLRALLKDVSDLERLASRAVQGIARPRDLIGVRHTLEALPDIAAVVAAMGETAEFFAAVAGLDPCREVADLIAQALVDDPPATLSGGGVIRHGFSAELDNVMTCLLYTSPSPRD
;
A
#
# COMPACT_ATOMS: atom_id res chain seq x y z
N ALA A 1 -14.14 24.30 7.01
CA ALA A 1 -12.90 23.71 6.45
C ALA A 1 -13.01 22.19 6.27
N LEU A 2 -13.03 21.36 7.38
CA LEU A 2 -13.11 19.91 7.23
C LEU A 2 -14.41 19.46 6.56
N MET A 3 -15.57 19.92 7.02
CA MET A 3 -16.87 19.57 6.41
C MET A 3 -16.96 20.01 4.95
N ASP A 4 -16.43 21.18 4.63
CA ASP A 4 -16.43 21.70 3.26
C ASP A 4 -15.50 20.88 2.35
N HIS A 5 -14.33 20.49 2.87
CA HIS A 5 -13.36 19.70 2.09
C HIS A 5 -13.88 18.29 1.82
N PHE A 6 -14.45 17.61 2.82
CA PHE A 6 -14.97 16.25 2.67
C PHE A 6 -16.43 16.19 2.21
N GLN A 7 -17.05 17.35 1.93
CA GLN A 7 -18.43 17.47 1.43
C GLN A 7 -19.44 16.72 2.32
N VAL A 8 -19.28 16.83 3.66
CA VAL A 8 -20.12 16.14 4.64
C VAL A 8 -20.87 17.14 5.52
N ALA A 9 -22.09 16.77 5.91
CA ALA A 9 -22.92 17.59 6.78
C ALA A 9 -22.49 17.52 8.27
N SER A 10 -21.84 16.42 8.68
CA SER A 10 -21.36 16.20 10.06
C SER A 10 -20.04 15.42 10.03
N LEU A 11 -19.22 15.64 11.05
CA LEU A 11 -17.96 14.89 11.27
C LEU A 11 -18.17 13.64 12.15
N ASP A 12 -19.39 13.36 12.57
CA ASP A 12 -19.69 12.21 13.44
C ASP A 12 -19.41 10.87 12.72
N GLY A 13 -19.69 10.81 11.41
CA GLY A 13 -19.39 9.64 10.57
C GLY A 13 -17.90 9.30 10.49
N PHE A 14 -17.00 10.24 10.79
CA PHE A 14 -15.56 10.04 10.88
C PHE A 14 -15.07 9.72 12.30
N GLY A 15 -15.99 9.58 13.28
CA GLY A 15 -15.65 9.40 14.69
C GLY A 15 -15.10 10.65 15.38
N LEU A 16 -15.26 11.82 14.79
CA LEU A 16 -14.80 13.11 15.34
C LEU A 16 -15.85 13.81 16.21
N GLY A 17 -17.04 13.23 16.33
CA GLY A 17 -18.08 13.70 17.24
C GLY A 17 -17.56 13.78 18.68
N GLY A 18 -17.72 14.93 19.34
CA GLY A 18 -17.22 15.12 20.70
C GLY A 18 -15.68 15.26 20.84
N GLN A 19 -14.93 15.38 19.77
CA GLN A 19 -13.46 15.51 19.75
C GLN A 19 -12.99 16.90 19.29
N PRO A 20 -13.28 18.00 20.01
CA PRO A 20 -13.02 19.36 19.54
C PRO A 20 -11.53 19.65 19.31
N ALA A 21 -10.64 19.04 20.09
CA ALA A 21 -9.20 19.19 19.93
C ALA A 21 -8.71 18.56 18.62
N ALA A 22 -9.18 17.35 18.31
CA ALA A 22 -8.84 16.65 17.06
C ALA A 22 -9.38 17.41 15.83
N VAL A 23 -10.62 17.91 15.91
CA VAL A 23 -11.24 18.73 14.86
C VAL A 23 -10.44 20.01 14.60
N ARG A 24 -10.00 20.70 15.67
CA ARG A 24 -9.18 21.92 15.53
C ARG A 24 -7.81 21.61 14.92
N ALA A 25 -7.13 20.55 15.36
CA ALA A 25 -5.82 20.16 14.85
C ALA A 25 -5.90 19.76 13.37
N ALA A 26 -6.86 18.92 13.01
CA ALA A 26 -7.08 18.51 11.63
C ALA A 26 -7.48 19.68 10.72
N GLY A 27 -8.36 20.57 11.22
CA GLY A 27 -8.77 21.78 10.49
C GLY A 27 -7.62 22.76 10.27
N GLY A 28 -6.75 22.94 11.27
CA GLY A 28 -5.54 23.76 11.14
C GLY A 28 -4.54 23.18 10.13
N LEU A 29 -4.33 21.86 10.17
CA LEU A 29 -3.49 21.18 9.21
C LEU A 29 -4.03 21.29 7.78
N LEU A 30 -5.34 21.09 7.60
CA LEU A 30 -6.00 21.23 6.30
C LEU A 30 -5.85 22.65 5.75
N HIS A 31 -6.03 23.66 6.59
CA HIS A 31 -5.85 25.07 6.20
C HIS A 31 -4.39 25.34 5.76
N TYR A 32 -3.42 24.90 6.55
CA TYR A 32 -2.01 25.01 6.20
C TYR A 32 -1.67 24.32 4.87
N LEU A 33 -2.20 23.13 4.65
CA LEU A 33 -2.01 22.40 3.39
C LEU A 33 -2.68 23.11 2.21
N ALA A 34 -3.86 23.70 2.40
CA ALA A 34 -4.52 24.49 1.36
C ALA A 34 -3.67 25.68 0.90
N ASP A 35 -3.03 26.36 1.85
CA ASP A 35 -2.19 27.52 1.56
C ASP A 35 -0.86 27.11 0.89
N THR A 36 -0.27 25.99 1.32
CA THR A 36 1.07 25.58 0.85
C THR A 36 1.03 24.73 -0.41
N GLN A 37 0.02 23.86 -0.59
CA GLN A 37 -0.09 22.92 -1.71
C GLN A 37 -0.93 23.45 -2.90
N ARG A 38 -1.33 24.71 -2.89
CA ARG A 38 -2.05 25.41 -3.99
C ARG A 38 -3.21 24.59 -4.57
N GLY A 39 -4.08 24.04 -3.70
CA GLY A 39 -5.32 23.38 -4.10
C GLY A 39 -5.22 21.89 -4.47
N ARG A 40 -4.07 21.24 -4.32
CA ARG A 40 -3.94 19.79 -4.52
C ARG A 40 -4.33 18.96 -3.29
N LEU A 41 -5.49 19.26 -2.69
CA LEU A 41 -6.00 18.56 -1.52
C LEU A 41 -6.88 17.35 -1.84
N GLU A 42 -7.18 17.11 -3.11
CA GLU A 42 -7.97 15.96 -3.59
C GLU A 42 -7.36 14.60 -3.20
N GLN A 43 -6.06 14.59 -2.91
CA GLN A 43 -5.33 13.41 -2.44
C GLN A 43 -5.61 13.04 -0.98
N LEU A 44 -6.20 13.95 -0.20
CA LEU A 44 -6.58 13.68 1.18
C LEU A 44 -7.86 12.85 1.17
N GLY A 45 -7.71 11.56 1.38
CA GLY A 45 -8.81 10.61 1.52
C GLY A 45 -9.61 10.83 2.81
N ALA A 46 -10.46 9.86 3.14
CA ALA A 46 -11.31 9.94 4.34
C ALA A 46 -10.48 10.08 5.63
N VAL A 47 -10.92 10.95 6.52
CA VAL A 47 -10.38 11.06 7.88
C VAL A 47 -10.77 9.82 8.67
N ARG A 48 -9.79 9.24 9.38
CA ARG A 48 -10.04 8.16 10.34
C ARG A 48 -9.65 8.62 11.74
N CYS A 49 -10.57 8.49 12.67
CA CYS A 49 -10.29 8.70 14.08
C CYS A 49 -9.80 7.36 14.67
N TYR A 50 -8.73 7.40 15.43
CA TYR A 50 -8.25 6.27 16.23
C TYR A 50 -7.96 6.74 17.65
N SER A 51 -8.13 5.83 18.61
CA SER A 51 -7.80 6.10 20.00
C SER A 51 -6.43 5.58 20.35
N THR A 52 -5.58 6.40 20.95
CA THR A 52 -4.31 5.97 21.51
C THR A 52 -4.48 5.00 22.67
N ALA A 53 -5.67 4.95 23.29
CA ALA A 53 -6.00 4.01 24.36
C ALA A 53 -6.15 2.55 23.86
N GLU A 54 -6.25 2.32 22.53
CA GLU A 54 -6.27 0.97 21.95
C GLU A 54 -4.90 0.29 21.98
N PHE A 55 -3.85 1.07 22.18
CA PHE A 55 -2.48 0.59 22.16
C PHE A 55 -1.81 0.75 23.51
N MET A 56 -0.91 -0.18 23.84
CA MET A 56 -0.06 -0.07 25.01
C MET A 56 0.86 1.15 24.88
N ALA A 57 0.82 2.04 25.85
CA ALA A 57 1.69 3.21 25.89
C ALA A 57 3.13 2.78 26.19
N LEU A 58 3.97 2.75 25.18
CA LEU A 58 5.41 2.51 25.30
C LEU A 58 6.14 3.82 25.03
N ASP A 59 6.85 4.34 26.03
CA ASP A 59 7.70 5.49 25.84
C ASP A 59 8.98 5.17 25.03
N ALA A 60 9.71 6.19 24.61
CA ALA A 60 10.88 6.03 23.78
C ALA A 60 12.01 5.25 24.48
N SER A 61 12.14 5.40 25.81
CA SER A 61 13.14 4.69 26.60
C SER A 61 12.80 3.22 26.74
N THR A 62 11.55 2.89 27.01
CA THR A 62 11.04 1.52 27.06
C THR A 62 11.23 0.80 25.72
N ARG A 63 10.83 1.42 24.60
CA ARG A 63 11.04 0.84 23.24
C ARG A 63 12.50 0.55 22.96
N ARG A 64 13.39 1.47 23.34
CA ARG A 64 14.84 1.31 23.18
C ARG A 64 15.39 0.21 24.08
N ASN A 65 15.01 0.18 25.37
CA ASN A 65 15.51 -0.81 26.33
C ASN A 65 15.06 -2.22 26.00
N LEU A 66 13.87 -2.38 25.42
CA LEU A 66 13.36 -3.66 24.93
C LEU A 66 13.95 -4.07 23.57
N GLU A 67 14.76 -3.21 22.96
CA GLU A 67 15.35 -3.45 21.63
C GLU A 67 14.32 -3.93 20.60
N LEU A 68 13.11 -3.32 20.58
CA LEU A 68 12.02 -3.77 19.76
C LEU A 68 12.33 -3.68 18.26
N THR A 69 12.93 -2.59 17.82
CA THR A 69 13.19 -2.32 16.39
C THR A 69 14.66 -2.16 16.05
N GLU A 70 15.48 -1.82 17.04
CA GLU A 70 16.91 -1.55 16.87
C GLU A 70 17.66 -1.92 18.15
N THR A 71 18.91 -2.36 18.01
CA THR A 71 19.78 -2.70 19.15
C THR A 71 20.35 -1.46 19.83
N LEU A 72 20.51 -1.50 21.16
CA LEU A 72 21.06 -0.39 21.98
C LEU A 72 22.46 0.03 21.54
N ARG A 73 23.31 -0.96 21.23
CA ARG A 73 24.74 -0.71 21.00
C ARG A 73 25.02 -0.20 19.58
N ARG A 74 24.28 -0.65 18.57
CA ARG A 74 24.62 -0.40 17.16
C ARG A 74 23.53 0.36 16.40
N GLY A 75 22.33 0.53 16.97
CA GLY A 75 21.19 1.08 16.25
C GLY A 75 20.80 0.21 15.03
N ALA A 76 21.17 -1.06 15.05
CA ALA A 76 20.93 -1.97 13.93
C ALA A 76 19.64 -2.76 14.16
N VAL A 77 18.91 -3.02 13.08
CA VAL A 77 17.71 -3.90 13.10
C VAL A 77 18.13 -5.34 13.41
N GLN A 78 19.24 -5.78 12.85
CA GLN A 78 19.77 -7.13 13.13
C GLN A 78 20.15 -7.28 14.60
N GLY A 79 19.55 -8.26 15.27
CA GLY A 79 19.71 -8.53 16.71
C GLY A 79 18.60 -7.92 17.56
N SER A 80 17.74 -7.06 17.02
CA SER A 80 16.51 -6.60 17.69
C SER A 80 15.39 -7.64 17.56
N LEU A 81 14.30 -7.44 18.33
CA LEU A 81 13.12 -8.29 18.23
C LEU A 81 12.54 -8.30 16.80
N LEU A 82 12.43 -7.13 16.16
CA LEU A 82 12.03 -7.01 14.75
C LEU A 82 12.95 -7.81 13.84
N GLY A 83 14.27 -7.70 14.02
CA GLY A 83 15.24 -8.40 13.18
C GLY A 83 15.18 -9.93 13.28
N VAL A 84 14.67 -10.46 14.40
CA VAL A 84 14.42 -11.91 14.58
C VAL A 84 13.09 -12.34 13.96
N LEU A 85 12.04 -11.52 14.11
CA LEU A 85 10.69 -11.86 13.68
C LEU A 85 10.41 -11.55 12.20
N ASP A 86 11.15 -10.61 11.60
CA ASP A 86 10.88 -10.17 10.23
C ASP A 86 11.37 -11.19 9.20
N VAL A 87 10.49 -12.12 8.89
CA VAL A 87 10.60 -13.06 7.77
C VAL A 87 9.55 -12.76 6.69
N THR A 88 9.06 -11.53 6.66
CA THR A 88 8.07 -11.08 5.69
C THR A 88 8.62 -11.11 4.27
N VAL A 89 7.74 -11.30 3.29
CA VAL A 89 8.12 -11.35 1.86
C VAL A 89 7.72 -10.08 1.11
N THR A 90 6.99 -9.17 1.77
CA THR A 90 6.54 -7.89 1.20
C THR A 90 6.98 -6.72 2.08
N SER A 91 7.26 -5.58 1.46
CA SER A 91 7.56 -4.34 2.20
C SER A 91 6.38 -3.84 3.05
N LEU A 92 5.14 -4.09 2.58
CA LEU A 92 3.91 -3.82 3.33
C LEU A 92 3.85 -4.64 4.62
N GLY A 93 4.16 -5.95 4.53
CA GLY A 93 4.20 -6.85 5.68
C GLY A 93 5.25 -6.44 6.70
N GLY A 94 6.46 -6.09 6.26
CA GLY A 94 7.53 -5.61 7.15
C GLY A 94 7.14 -4.32 7.88
N ARG A 95 6.48 -3.37 7.18
CA ARG A 95 5.96 -2.15 7.84
C ARG A 95 4.87 -2.47 8.86
N LEU A 96 3.96 -3.37 8.52
CA LEU A 96 2.89 -3.78 9.44
C LEU A 96 3.45 -4.48 10.68
N LEU A 97 4.41 -5.38 10.52
CA LEU A 97 5.08 -6.06 11.63
C LEU A 97 5.79 -5.05 12.55
N ARG A 98 6.54 -4.10 11.98
CA ARG A 98 7.17 -3.02 12.75
C ARG A 98 6.13 -2.22 13.53
N LYS A 99 5.01 -1.87 12.90
CA LYS A 99 3.91 -1.16 13.54
C LYS A 99 3.33 -1.96 14.71
N TRP A 100 3.08 -3.24 14.55
CA TRP A 100 2.56 -4.10 15.61
C TRP A 100 3.48 -4.20 16.83
N LEU A 101 4.81 -4.20 16.61
CA LEU A 101 5.79 -4.20 17.68
C LEU A 101 5.89 -2.85 18.42
N THR A 102 5.74 -1.75 17.68
CA THR A 102 5.83 -0.41 18.28
C THR A 102 4.53 0.09 18.89
N GLU A 103 3.40 -0.47 18.46
CA GLU A 103 2.04 -0.13 18.89
C GLU A 103 1.28 -1.42 19.26
N PRO A 104 1.67 -2.12 20.37
CA PRO A 104 1.00 -3.35 20.77
C PRO A 104 -0.44 -3.08 21.17
N LEU A 105 -1.37 -3.93 20.75
CA LEU A 105 -2.77 -3.85 21.15
C LEU A 105 -2.94 -4.17 22.63
N VAL A 106 -3.93 -3.53 23.27
CA VAL A 106 -4.37 -3.83 24.64
C VAL A 106 -5.62 -4.74 24.64
N ASP A 107 -6.40 -4.68 23.57
CA ASP A 107 -7.61 -5.48 23.41
C ASP A 107 -7.29 -6.96 23.23
N VAL A 108 -7.66 -7.77 24.22
CA VAL A 108 -7.41 -9.22 24.26
C VAL A 108 -8.19 -9.95 23.14
N ALA A 109 -9.40 -9.52 22.82
CA ALA A 109 -10.19 -10.17 21.77
C ALA A 109 -9.51 -9.99 20.39
N ARG A 110 -9.04 -8.78 20.09
CA ARG A 110 -8.28 -8.50 18.86
C ARG A 110 -6.92 -9.21 18.81
N LEU A 111 -6.27 -9.38 19.97
CA LEU A 111 -5.03 -10.16 20.05
C LEU A 111 -5.29 -11.64 19.75
N ASN A 112 -6.33 -12.21 20.34
CA ASN A 112 -6.71 -13.60 20.08
C ASN A 112 -7.09 -13.81 18.61
N ALA A 113 -7.85 -12.91 18.00
CA ALA A 113 -8.17 -12.99 16.58
C ALA A 113 -6.93 -13.00 15.68
N ARG A 114 -5.87 -12.24 16.04
CA ARG A 114 -4.57 -12.33 15.33
C ARG A 114 -3.87 -13.68 15.54
N LEU A 115 -3.90 -14.18 16.76
CA LEU A 115 -3.30 -15.48 17.09
C LEU A 115 -4.02 -16.62 16.39
N ASP A 116 -5.35 -16.56 16.30
CA ASP A 116 -6.16 -17.54 15.57
C ASP A 116 -5.81 -17.57 14.08
N ALA A 117 -5.60 -16.38 13.47
CA ALA A 117 -5.14 -16.28 12.09
C ALA A 117 -3.72 -16.86 11.90
N VAL A 118 -2.82 -16.63 12.85
CA VAL A 118 -1.48 -17.22 12.86
C VAL A 118 -1.55 -18.73 13.00
N GLN A 119 -2.41 -19.23 13.91
CA GLN A 119 -2.62 -20.66 14.13
C GLN A 119 -3.13 -21.34 12.86
N ALA A 120 -4.14 -20.76 12.19
CA ALA A 120 -4.68 -21.29 10.94
C ALA A 120 -3.59 -21.42 9.86
N LEU A 121 -2.75 -20.40 9.70
CA LEU A 121 -1.62 -20.43 8.76
C LEU A 121 -0.49 -21.36 9.20
N HIS A 122 -0.31 -21.58 10.50
CA HIS A 122 0.67 -22.51 11.03
C HIS A 122 0.27 -23.95 10.72
N ASP A 123 -0.99 -24.29 10.92
CA ASP A 123 -1.52 -25.63 10.76
C ASP A 123 -1.66 -26.05 9.30
N ASP A 124 -1.95 -25.07 8.40
CA ASP A 124 -2.02 -25.30 6.95
C ASP A 124 -0.72 -24.87 6.24
N THR A 125 0.27 -25.76 6.29
CA THR A 125 1.57 -25.53 5.63
C THR A 125 1.46 -25.36 4.11
N PRO A 126 0.65 -26.14 3.36
CA PRO A 126 0.43 -25.92 1.93
C PRO A 126 -0.12 -24.53 1.62
N ALA A 127 -1.19 -24.09 2.27
CA ALA A 127 -1.77 -22.77 2.08
C ALA A 127 -0.76 -21.64 2.41
N ARG A 128 -0.06 -21.74 3.54
CA ARG A 128 1.00 -20.80 3.91
C ARG A 128 2.10 -20.70 2.86
N THR A 129 2.56 -21.83 2.33
CA THR A 129 3.61 -21.87 1.31
C THR A 129 3.14 -21.20 0.02
N ARG A 130 1.91 -21.50 -0.42
CA ARG A 130 1.30 -20.91 -1.61
C ARG A 130 1.09 -19.41 -1.44
N LEU A 131 0.56 -18.96 -0.30
CA LEU A 131 0.42 -17.53 0.01
C LEU A 131 1.76 -16.81 -0.04
N ARG A 132 2.81 -17.37 0.58
CA ARG A 132 4.13 -16.77 0.54
C ARG A 132 4.72 -16.68 -0.87
N ALA A 133 4.39 -17.62 -1.75
CA ALA A 133 4.80 -17.56 -3.16
C ALA A 133 4.07 -16.42 -3.89
N LEU A 134 2.74 -16.33 -3.76
CA LEU A 134 1.94 -15.27 -4.38
C LEU A 134 2.30 -13.87 -3.86
N LEU A 135 2.58 -13.74 -2.57
CA LEU A 135 2.95 -12.47 -1.97
C LEU A 135 4.28 -11.90 -2.47
N LYS A 136 5.16 -12.71 -3.09
CA LYS A 136 6.42 -12.21 -3.68
C LYS A 136 6.18 -11.25 -4.85
N ASP A 137 5.07 -11.43 -5.55
CA ASP A 137 4.70 -10.62 -6.72
C ASP A 137 3.91 -9.36 -6.31
N VAL A 138 3.56 -9.25 -5.02
CA VAL A 138 2.86 -8.10 -4.46
C VAL A 138 3.85 -6.96 -4.17
N SER A 139 3.72 -5.90 -4.95
CA SER A 139 4.47 -4.65 -4.77
C SER A 139 3.87 -3.78 -3.66
N ASP A 140 4.59 -2.73 -3.28
CA ASP A 140 4.12 -1.72 -2.34
C ASP A 140 3.04 -0.83 -2.98
N LEU A 141 1.80 -1.33 -3.04
CA LEU A 141 0.69 -0.68 -3.73
C LEU A 141 0.41 0.73 -3.20
N GLU A 142 0.48 0.93 -1.88
CA GLU A 142 0.26 2.24 -1.25
C GLU A 142 1.26 3.29 -1.78
N ARG A 143 2.53 2.92 -1.83
CA ARG A 143 3.59 3.79 -2.34
C ARG A 143 3.47 4.01 -3.85
N LEU A 144 3.14 2.97 -4.61
CA LEU A 144 2.98 3.06 -6.06
C LEU A 144 1.77 3.91 -6.45
N ALA A 145 0.63 3.73 -5.78
CA ALA A 145 -0.56 4.56 -5.95
C ALA A 145 -0.29 6.03 -5.61
N SER A 146 0.39 6.29 -4.50
CA SER A 146 0.78 7.66 -4.13
C SER A 146 1.65 8.33 -5.20
N ARG A 147 2.59 7.59 -5.81
CA ARG A 147 3.42 8.10 -6.90
C ARG A 147 2.61 8.36 -8.18
N ALA A 148 1.64 7.50 -8.47
CA ALA A 148 0.74 7.68 -9.61
C ALA A 148 -0.11 8.95 -9.46
N VAL A 149 -0.72 9.16 -8.29
CA VAL A 149 -1.52 10.36 -7.97
C VAL A 149 -0.67 11.63 -8.07
N GLN A 150 0.60 11.59 -7.65
CA GLN A 150 1.53 12.72 -7.76
C GLN A 150 2.07 12.97 -9.17
N GLY A 151 1.76 12.09 -10.14
CA GLY A 151 2.24 12.19 -11.52
C GLY A 151 3.75 11.90 -11.68
N ILE A 152 4.37 11.24 -10.70
CA ILE A 152 5.79 10.87 -10.70
C ILE A 152 6.04 9.37 -10.84
N ALA A 153 4.97 8.59 -11.08
CA ALA A 153 5.10 7.15 -11.31
C ALA A 153 5.90 6.87 -12.58
N ARG A 154 6.77 5.89 -12.51
CA ARG A 154 7.51 5.37 -13.65
C ARG A 154 6.72 4.24 -14.31
N PRO A 155 6.98 3.91 -15.58
CA PRO A 155 6.28 2.79 -16.24
C PRO A 155 6.35 1.49 -15.45
N ARG A 156 7.51 1.14 -14.89
CA ARG A 156 7.69 -0.06 -14.04
C ARG A 156 6.90 -0.01 -12.74
N ASP A 157 6.60 1.17 -12.21
CA ASP A 157 5.74 1.31 -11.04
C ASP A 157 4.30 0.88 -11.37
N LEU A 158 3.80 1.26 -12.55
CA LEU A 158 2.47 0.86 -13.03
C LEU A 158 2.39 -0.64 -13.33
N ILE A 159 3.45 -1.23 -13.88
CA ILE A 159 3.54 -2.69 -14.04
C ILE A 159 3.49 -3.39 -12.68
N GLY A 160 4.17 -2.86 -11.66
CA GLY A 160 4.08 -3.36 -10.28
C GLY A 160 2.67 -3.27 -9.70
N VAL A 161 1.91 -2.21 -10.02
CA VAL A 161 0.48 -2.10 -9.67
C VAL A 161 -0.30 -3.21 -10.36
N ARG A 162 -0.17 -3.37 -11.69
CA ARG A 162 -0.86 -4.41 -12.46
C ARG A 162 -0.62 -5.80 -11.88
N HIS A 163 0.63 -6.21 -11.70
CA HIS A 163 0.97 -7.53 -11.15
C HIS A 163 0.37 -7.75 -9.77
N THR A 164 0.37 -6.72 -8.93
CA THR A 164 -0.25 -6.79 -7.60
C THR A 164 -1.76 -7.04 -7.70
N LEU A 165 -2.47 -6.29 -8.56
CA LEU A 165 -3.91 -6.43 -8.75
C LEU A 165 -4.26 -7.80 -9.37
N GLU A 166 -3.47 -8.29 -10.33
CA GLU A 166 -3.63 -9.61 -10.95
C GLU A 166 -3.42 -10.76 -9.95
N ALA A 167 -2.58 -10.58 -8.92
CA ALA A 167 -2.35 -11.59 -7.88
C ALA A 167 -3.46 -11.66 -6.81
N LEU A 168 -4.25 -10.60 -6.63
CA LEU A 168 -5.27 -10.53 -5.57
C LEU A 168 -6.32 -11.66 -5.63
N PRO A 169 -6.88 -12.05 -6.80
CA PRO A 169 -7.85 -13.13 -6.87
C PRO A 169 -7.29 -14.47 -6.39
N ASP A 170 -6.06 -14.79 -6.72
CA ASP A 170 -5.40 -16.03 -6.30
C ASP A 170 -5.11 -16.02 -4.78
N ILE A 171 -4.69 -14.88 -4.24
CA ILE A 171 -4.52 -14.68 -2.80
C ILE A 171 -5.86 -14.86 -2.09
N ALA A 172 -6.93 -14.22 -2.58
CA ALA A 172 -8.27 -14.34 -2.01
C ALA A 172 -8.78 -15.79 -2.07
N ALA A 173 -8.53 -16.51 -3.16
CA ALA A 173 -8.93 -17.91 -3.32
C ALA A 173 -8.22 -18.83 -2.30
N VAL A 174 -6.92 -18.64 -2.06
CA VAL A 174 -6.19 -19.41 -1.04
C VAL A 174 -6.73 -19.11 0.35
N VAL A 175 -6.97 -17.85 0.68
CA VAL A 175 -7.52 -17.45 1.99
C VAL A 175 -8.94 -17.98 2.18
N ALA A 176 -9.80 -17.91 1.16
CA ALA A 176 -11.16 -18.44 1.22
C ALA A 176 -11.19 -19.97 1.45
N ALA A 177 -10.23 -20.70 0.87
CA ALA A 177 -10.12 -22.14 1.06
C ALA A 177 -9.73 -22.55 2.51
N MET A 178 -9.13 -21.62 3.28
CA MET A 178 -8.78 -21.86 4.69
C MET A 178 -9.97 -21.74 5.64
N GLY A 179 -11.15 -21.33 5.14
CA GLY A 179 -12.38 -21.17 5.92
C GLY A 179 -12.50 -19.82 6.63
N GLU A 180 -13.70 -19.54 7.16
CA GLU A 180 -14.04 -18.26 7.79
C GLU A 180 -13.43 -18.07 9.19
N THR A 181 -12.42 -18.81 9.56
CA THR A 181 -11.92 -18.99 10.93
C THR A 181 -11.36 -17.72 11.58
N ALA A 182 -11.15 -16.64 10.83
CA ALA A 182 -10.75 -15.37 11.42
C ALA A 182 -11.33 -14.18 10.63
N GLU A 183 -11.88 -13.22 11.36
CA GLU A 183 -12.31 -11.90 10.83
C GLU A 183 -11.26 -11.25 9.90
N PHE A 184 -9.99 -11.55 10.16
CA PHE A 184 -8.86 -11.14 9.34
C PHE A 184 -8.95 -11.65 7.88
N PHE A 185 -9.40 -12.90 7.68
CA PHE A 185 -9.51 -13.48 6.33
C PHE A 185 -10.74 -12.99 5.57
N ALA A 186 -11.80 -12.61 6.26
CA ALA A 186 -12.98 -12.00 5.63
C ALA A 186 -12.63 -10.67 4.93
N ALA A 187 -11.74 -9.88 5.51
CA ALA A 187 -11.28 -8.63 4.89
C ALA A 187 -10.52 -8.88 3.57
N VAL A 188 -9.76 -9.97 3.46
CA VAL A 188 -9.03 -10.32 2.23
C VAL A 188 -9.99 -10.82 1.14
N ALA A 189 -11.00 -11.60 1.51
CA ALA A 189 -12.01 -12.09 0.58
C ALA A 189 -12.87 -10.96 -0.04
N GLY A 190 -13.01 -9.83 0.66
CA GLY A 190 -13.75 -8.64 0.20
C GLY A 190 -12.91 -7.63 -0.59
N LEU A 191 -11.64 -7.90 -0.88
CA LEU A 191 -10.80 -6.98 -1.65
C LEU A 191 -11.26 -6.92 -3.11
N ASP A 192 -11.48 -5.68 -3.61
CA ASP A 192 -11.71 -5.44 -5.02
C ASP A 192 -10.37 -5.55 -5.79
N PRO A 193 -10.26 -6.46 -6.76
CA PRO A 193 -9.05 -6.59 -7.57
C PRO A 193 -8.87 -5.46 -8.59
N CYS A 194 -9.77 -4.48 -8.68
CA CYS A 194 -9.73 -3.33 -9.60
C CYS A 194 -9.30 -3.76 -11.02
N ARG A 195 -10.00 -4.74 -11.60
CA ARG A 195 -9.64 -5.36 -12.89
C ARG A 195 -9.54 -4.35 -14.02
N GLU A 196 -10.44 -3.36 -14.04
CA GLU A 196 -10.41 -2.29 -15.03
C GLU A 196 -9.10 -1.51 -15.04
N VAL A 197 -8.48 -1.31 -13.87
CA VAL A 197 -7.17 -0.64 -13.75
C VAL A 197 -6.06 -1.55 -14.26
N ALA A 198 -6.07 -2.82 -13.89
CA ALA A 198 -5.09 -3.80 -14.36
C ALA A 198 -5.16 -3.95 -15.90
N ASP A 199 -6.35 -4.07 -16.45
CA ASP A 199 -6.61 -4.19 -17.90
C ASP A 199 -6.16 -2.93 -18.65
N LEU A 200 -6.46 -1.74 -18.12
CA LEU A 200 -6.01 -0.48 -18.71
C LEU A 200 -4.48 -0.41 -18.78
N ILE A 201 -3.79 -0.79 -17.70
CA ILE A 201 -2.32 -0.81 -17.67
C ILE A 201 -1.78 -1.83 -18.67
N ALA A 202 -2.39 -3.02 -18.75
CA ALA A 202 -2.00 -4.08 -19.69
C ALA A 202 -2.18 -3.67 -21.14
N GLN A 203 -3.24 -2.92 -21.45
CA GLN A 203 -3.49 -2.40 -22.81
C GLN A 203 -2.55 -1.27 -23.16
N ALA A 204 -2.24 -0.38 -22.21
CA ALA A 204 -1.46 0.83 -22.45
C ALA A 204 0.05 0.59 -22.49
N LEU A 205 0.57 -0.31 -21.64
CA LEU A 205 2.01 -0.49 -21.46
C LEU A 205 2.50 -1.83 -21.99
N VAL A 206 3.75 -1.85 -22.45
CA VAL A 206 4.47 -3.09 -22.72
C VAL A 206 4.78 -3.83 -21.42
N ASP A 207 4.98 -5.16 -21.47
CA ASP A 207 5.14 -5.97 -20.24
C ASP A 207 6.47 -5.72 -19.51
N ASP A 208 7.54 -5.38 -20.24
CA ASP A 208 8.83 -4.96 -19.65
C ASP A 208 9.22 -3.58 -20.20
N PRO A 209 8.66 -2.50 -19.64
CA PRO A 209 8.96 -1.16 -20.10
C PRO A 209 10.36 -0.73 -19.65
N PRO A 210 11.02 0.17 -20.42
CA PRO A 210 12.29 0.75 -20.03
C PRO A 210 12.16 1.49 -18.69
N ALA A 211 13.28 1.64 -18.00
CA ALA A 211 13.30 2.30 -16.68
C ALA A 211 12.95 3.80 -16.75
N THR A 212 13.15 4.41 -17.91
CA THR A 212 12.92 5.85 -18.16
C THR A 212 12.10 6.04 -19.42
N LEU A 213 11.40 7.17 -19.49
CA LEU A 213 10.59 7.54 -20.68
C LEU A 213 11.43 8.03 -21.87
N SER A 214 12.70 8.38 -21.64
CA SER A 214 13.55 9.06 -22.64
C SER A 214 13.88 8.20 -23.86
N GLY A 215 13.83 6.87 -23.74
CA GLY A 215 14.13 5.94 -24.83
C GLY A 215 12.92 5.54 -25.69
N GLY A 216 11.72 5.97 -25.35
CA GLY A 216 10.49 5.47 -26.00
C GLY A 216 10.19 4.01 -25.66
N GLY A 217 9.29 3.37 -26.43
CA GLY A 217 8.98 1.95 -26.30
C GLY A 217 8.20 1.57 -25.03
N VAL A 218 7.54 2.52 -24.39
CA VAL A 218 6.75 2.32 -23.15
C VAL A 218 5.32 1.94 -23.45
N ILE A 219 4.72 2.66 -24.41
CA ILE A 219 3.31 2.46 -24.80
C ILE A 219 3.22 1.30 -25.78
N ARG A 220 2.27 0.42 -25.56
CA ARG A 220 1.98 -0.71 -26.42
C ARG A 220 1.43 -0.22 -27.77
N HIS A 221 1.96 -0.77 -28.86
CA HIS A 221 1.43 -0.50 -30.19
C HIS A 221 -0.07 -0.85 -30.27
N GLY A 222 -0.84 0.01 -30.88
CA GLY A 222 -2.29 -0.13 -30.98
C GLY A 222 -3.09 0.54 -29.86
N PHE A 223 -2.43 1.03 -28.79
CA PHE A 223 -3.11 1.74 -27.71
C PHE A 223 -3.51 3.18 -28.12
N SER A 224 -2.66 3.86 -28.87
CA SER A 224 -2.93 5.22 -29.39
C SER A 224 -2.59 5.31 -30.87
N ALA A 225 -3.62 5.44 -31.70
CA ALA A 225 -3.45 5.59 -33.13
C ALA A 225 -2.62 6.85 -33.51
N GLU A 226 -2.72 7.92 -32.75
CA GLU A 226 -1.93 9.12 -32.94
C GLU A 226 -0.44 8.85 -32.71
N LEU A 227 -0.11 8.17 -31.61
CA LEU A 227 1.26 7.79 -31.29
C LEU A 227 1.84 6.84 -32.34
N ASP A 228 1.07 5.84 -32.76
CA ASP A 228 1.49 4.87 -33.77
C ASP A 228 1.79 5.54 -35.11
N ASN A 229 0.96 6.52 -35.52
CA ASN A 229 1.19 7.31 -36.71
C ASN A 229 2.49 8.13 -36.60
N VAL A 230 2.71 8.81 -35.47
CA VAL A 230 3.94 9.59 -35.25
C VAL A 230 5.17 8.69 -35.28
N MET A 231 5.12 7.53 -34.62
CA MET A 231 6.22 6.57 -34.60
C MET A 231 6.54 6.01 -35.99
N THR A 232 5.50 5.74 -36.80
CA THR A 232 5.64 5.30 -38.19
C THR A 232 6.30 6.39 -39.03
N CYS A 233 5.87 7.66 -38.89
CA CYS A 233 6.48 8.79 -39.59
C CYS A 233 7.95 8.97 -39.22
N LEU A 234 8.31 8.87 -37.92
CA LEU A 234 9.70 8.99 -37.45
C LEU A 234 10.59 7.88 -38.00
N LEU A 235 10.11 6.63 -38.08
CA LEU A 235 10.86 5.53 -38.69
C LEU A 235 11.15 5.74 -40.17
N TYR A 236 10.22 6.39 -40.89
CA TYR A 236 10.41 6.70 -42.31
C TYR A 236 11.35 7.88 -42.59
N THR A 237 11.47 8.78 -41.59
CA THR A 237 12.30 10.01 -41.72
C THR A 237 13.68 9.87 -41.06
N SER A 238 13.95 8.77 -40.37
CA SER A 238 15.27 8.51 -39.79
C SER A 238 16.26 8.16 -40.90
N PRO A 239 17.41 8.88 -41.05
CA PRO A 239 18.40 8.56 -42.06
C PRO A 239 18.91 7.14 -41.84
N SER A 240 19.01 6.38 -42.95
CA SER A 240 19.59 5.04 -42.98
C SER A 240 20.99 5.06 -42.38
N PRO A 241 21.38 4.08 -41.55
CA PRO A 241 22.76 4.00 -41.01
C PRO A 241 23.83 3.62 -42.07
N ARG A 242 23.61 3.99 -43.31
CA ARG A 242 24.51 3.69 -44.42
C ARG A 242 24.86 4.94 -45.23
N ASP A 243 25.37 5.95 -44.58
CA ASP A 243 26.15 6.98 -45.22
C ASP A 243 27.26 7.44 -44.29
#